data_e9d0c614a749014f5b6a5081e208a376
#
_entry.id   e9d0c614a749014f5b6a5081e208a376
#
_cell.length_a   1.000
_cell.length_b   1.000
_cell.length_c   1.000
_cell.angle_alpha   90.00
_cell.angle_beta   90.00
_cell.angle_gamma   90.00
#
_symmetry.space_group_name_H-M   'P 1'
#
loop_
_entity.id
_entity.type
_entity.pdbx_description
1 polymer ?
#
loop_
_entity_poly.entity_id
_entity_poly.type
_entity_poly.pdbx_seq_one_letter_code
_entity_poly.pdbx_strand_id
1 'polypeptide(L)'
;MNRLHTGAAVLAAALLGNLALPAQAAIIISETDPSASGNTPYAADWFELTNTGNVAVDITGWRVDDNSNSFAVSRALLNVTSIAAHQTVVFIEATDLVAKSAAFINSWFAGVAPLGFAIGSYSGAGIGLSTNGDALNIFNGAGTLISRIDFVASNTGFTFDNAAGVNNGLVTQLSVAGVNGAFVSVAGETGSPGSVSAVPVPAAAWLFGSALAGMGALRRRRPG
;
A
#
# COMPACT_ATOMS: atom_id res chain seq x y z
N MET A 1 29.74 -50.63 49.12
CA MET A 1 30.07 -50.52 47.73
C MET A 1 28.89 -49.83 47.06
N ASN A 2 28.93 -48.49 46.97
CA ASN A 2 27.87 -47.70 46.31
C ASN A 2 28.40 -47.19 44.97
N ARG A 3 27.73 -47.57 43.91
CA ARG A 3 28.01 -47.05 42.58
C ARG A 3 27.12 -45.82 42.36
N LEU A 4 27.76 -44.66 42.22
CA LEU A 4 27.14 -43.44 41.71
C LEU A 4 26.88 -43.58 40.21
N HIS A 5 25.63 -43.44 39.81
CA HIS A 5 25.30 -43.24 38.41
C HIS A 5 25.20 -41.75 38.12
N THR A 6 26.20 -41.23 37.47
CA THR A 6 26.19 -39.88 36.88
C THR A 6 25.34 -39.89 35.60
N GLY A 7 24.14 -39.34 35.69
CA GLY A 7 23.28 -39.10 34.52
C GLY A 7 23.74 -37.84 33.80
N ALA A 8 24.30 -37.99 32.62
CA ALA A 8 24.60 -36.89 31.74
C ALA A 8 23.29 -36.39 31.07
N ALA A 9 22.81 -35.23 31.47
CA ALA A 9 21.74 -34.54 30.77
C ALA A 9 22.28 -33.89 29.52
N VAL A 10 22.00 -34.48 28.37
CA VAL A 10 22.27 -33.89 27.05
C VAL A 10 21.23 -32.80 26.78
N LEU A 11 21.65 -31.56 26.89
CA LEU A 11 20.84 -30.40 26.57
C LEU A 11 20.90 -30.23 25.05
N ALA A 12 19.91 -30.76 24.31
CA ALA A 12 19.75 -30.50 22.91
C ALA A 12 19.29 -29.04 22.73
N ALA A 13 20.23 -28.16 22.42
CA ALA A 13 19.93 -26.81 21.95
C ALA A 13 19.42 -26.91 20.50
N ALA A 14 18.09 -26.91 20.32
CA ALA A 14 17.50 -26.74 19.03
C ALA A 14 17.84 -25.33 18.52
N LEU A 15 18.81 -25.23 17.60
CA LEU A 15 18.99 -24.06 16.75
C LEU A 15 17.76 -24.01 15.82
N LEU A 16 16.71 -23.32 16.25
CA LEU A 16 15.70 -22.83 15.34
C LEU A 16 16.34 -21.72 14.51
N GLY A 17 16.93 -22.11 13.38
CA GLY A 17 17.36 -21.18 12.37
C GLY A 17 16.14 -20.36 11.96
N ASN A 18 16.13 -19.08 12.34
CA ASN A 18 15.18 -18.13 11.82
C ASN A 18 15.40 -18.01 10.32
N LEU A 19 14.67 -18.78 9.54
CA LEU A 19 14.42 -18.45 8.15
C LEU A 19 13.55 -17.18 8.19
N ALA A 20 14.21 -16.02 8.23
CA ALA A 20 13.56 -14.78 7.87
C ALA A 20 13.12 -14.96 6.43
N LEU A 21 11.84 -15.28 6.22
CA LEU A 21 11.27 -15.21 4.89
C LEU A 21 11.57 -13.79 4.40
N PRO A 22 12.13 -13.64 3.19
CA PRO A 22 12.31 -12.30 2.64
C PRO A 22 10.95 -11.61 2.73
N ALA A 23 10.92 -10.42 3.30
CA ALA A 23 9.72 -9.59 3.27
C ALA A 23 9.38 -9.40 1.79
N GLN A 24 8.36 -10.11 1.33
CA GLN A 24 7.94 -10.09 -0.05
C GLN A 24 7.43 -8.67 -0.32
N ALA A 25 7.90 -8.05 -1.39
CA ALA A 25 7.36 -6.78 -1.82
C ALA A 25 5.86 -6.96 -2.03
N ALA A 26 5.07 -6.26 -1.25
CA ALA A 26 3.63 -6.27 -1.38
C ALA A 26 3.20 -4.91 -1.92
N ILE A 27 2.62 -4.88 -3.11
CA ILE A 27 1.95 -3.69 -3.63
C ILE A 27 0.52 -3.73 -3.13
N ILE A 28 0.12 -2.68 -2.44
CA ILE A 28 -1.26 -2.44 -2.02
C ILE A 28 -1.81 -1.22 -2.75
N ILE A 29 -3.12 -1.20 -2.95
CA ILE A 29 -3.86 0.03 -3.26
C ILE A 29 -4.04 0.74 -1.93
N SER A 30 -3.36 1.85 -1.71
CA SER A 30 -3.36 2.56 -0.42
C SER A 30 -4.43 3.63 -0.33
N GLU A 31 -4.86 4.18 -1.46
CA GLU A 31 -5.85 5.25 -1.54
C GLU A 31 -6.55 5.24 -2.90
N THR A 32 -7.80 5.73 -2.97
CA THR A 32 -8.49 5.98 -4.23
C THR A 32 -9.49 7.12 -4.12
N ASP A 33 -9.60 7.92 -5.18
CA ASP A 33 -10.63 8.95 -5.33
C ASP A 33 -11.45 8.74 -6.61
N PRO A 34 -12.54 8.00 -6.54
CA PRO A 34 -13.44 7.77 -7.67
C PRO A 34 -14.40 8.95 -7.90
N SER A 35 -14.34 10.00 -7.10
CA SER A 35 -15.20 11.17 -7.21
C SER A 35 -14.52 12.40 -7.80
N ALA A 36 -13.24 12.31 -8.10
CA ALA A 36 -12.44 13.45 -8.57
C ALA A 36 -12.81 13.90 -9.99
N SER A 37 -13.25 12.98 -10.84
CA SER A 37 -13.69 13.29 -12.21
C SER A 37 -14.95 14.18 -12.19
N GLY A 38 -14.78 15.41 -12.66
CA GLY A 38 -15.87 16.41 -12.69
C GLY A 38 -16.09 17.19 -11.40
N ASN A 39 -15.43 16.82 -10.30
CA ASN A 39 -15.58 17.47 -8.98
C ASN A 39 -14.34 18.23 -8.52
N THR A 40 -13.21 18.10 -9.24
CA THR A 40 -11.95 18.72 -8.90
C THR A 40 -11.39 19.55 -10.06
N PRO A 41 -10.48 20.50 -9.80
CA PRO A 41 -9.84 21.30 -10.86
C PRO A 41 -9.05 20.47 -11.87
N TYR A 42 -8.49 19.30 -11.43
CA TYR A 42 -7.79 18.38 -12.34
C TYR A 42 -8.74 17.39 -13.05
N ALA A 43 -10.00 17.30 -12.62
CA ALA A 43 -11.08 16.55 -13.28
C ALA A 43 -10.65 15.14 -13.74
N ALA A 44 -10.16 14.32 -12.84
CA ALA A 44 -9.71 12.96 -13.12
C ALA A 44 -9.72 12.10 -11.88
N ASP A 45 -10.25 10.89 -11.98
CA ASP A 45 -10.14 9.89 -10.92
C ASP A 45 -8.70 9.42 -10.76
N TRP A 46 -8.36 8.98 -9.58
CA TRP A 46 -7.02 8.51 -9.29
C TRP A 46 -6.99 7.46 -8.19
N PHE A 47 -5.91 6.74 -8.11
CA PHE A 47 -5.60 5.83 -7.04
C PHE A 47 -4.10 5.84 -6.75
N GLU A 48 -3.74 5.24 -5.63
CA GLU A 48 -2.37 5.20 -5.17
C GLU A 48 -1.92 3.76 -4.92
N LEU A 49 -0.72 3.43 -5.37
CA LEU A 49 -0.05 2.18 -5.07
C LEU A 49 1.11 2.42 -4.13
N THR A 50 1.15 1.66 -3.03
CA THR A 50 2.24 1.68 -2.07
C THR A 50 2.98 0.35 -2.08
N ASN A 51 4.31 0.40 -2.22
CA ASN A 51 5.17 -0.75 -2.00
C ASN A 51 5.50 -0.86 -0.51
N THR A 52 4.89 -1.81 0.18
CA THR A 52 5.10 -2.05 1.60
C THR A 52 6.33 -2.91 1.91
N GLY A 53 6.99 -3.41 0.85
CA GLY A 53 8.18 -4.27 0.95
C GLY A 53 9.49 -3.50 1.03
N ASN A 54 10.57 -4.23 1.27
CA ASN A 54 11.93 -3.70 1.44
C ASN A 54 12.77 -3.69 0.15
N VAL A 55 12.17 -4.06 -0.98
CA VAL A 55 12.82 -4.08 -2.30
C VAL A 55 11.94 -3.37 -3.32
N ALA A 56 12.55 -2.79 -4.34
CA ALA A 56 11.80 -2.18 -5.43
C ALA A 56 11.01 -3.25 -6.21
N VAL A 57 9.84 -2.86 -6.70
CA VAL A 57 8.98 -3.69 -7.55
C VAL A 57 8.98 -3.13 -8.96
N ASP A 58 9.35 -3.94 -9.94
CA ASP A 58 9.16 -3.63 -11.35
C ASP A 58 7.66 -3.78 -11.69
N ILE A 59 7.05 -2.70 -12.13
CA ILE A 59 5.65 -2.64 -12.54
C ILE A 59 5.49 -2.45 -14.05
N THR A 60 6.55 -2.71 -14.83
CA THR A 60 6.49 -2.65 -16.28
C THR A 60 5.40 -3.58 -16.82
N GLY A 61 4.51 -3.04 -17.63
CA GLY A 61 3.39 -3.79 -18.19
C GLY A 61 2.24 -4.10 -17.24
N TRP A 62 2.26 -3.57 -16.02
CA TRP A 62 1.13 -3.69 -15.10
C TRP A 62 -0.08 -2.93 -15.62
N ARG A 63 -1.26 -3.34 -15.15
CA ARG A 63 -2.53 -2.86 -15.67
C ARG A 63 -3.53 -2.64 -14.53
N VAL A 64 -4.47 -1.76 -14.78
CA VAL A 64 -5.60 -1.45 -13.90
C VAL A 64 -6.92 -1.80 -14.58
N ASP A 65 -7.88 -2.23 -13.80
CA ASP A 65 -9.26 -2.50 -14.23
C ASP A 65 -10.26 -2.10 -13.12
N ASP A 66 -11.49 -1.89 -13.50
CA ASP A 66 -12.62 -1.59 -12.62
C ASP A 66 -13.30 -2.88 -12.07
N ASN A 67 -14.56 -2.83 -11.74
CA ASN A 67 -15.32 -3.96 -11.20
C ASN A 67 -15.42 -5.16 -12.15
N SER A 68 -15.08 -5.00 -13.43
CA SER A 68 -15.10 -6.09 -14.41
C SER A 68 -14.10 -7.20 -14.07
N ASN A 69 -13.04 -6.87 -13.32
CA ASN A 69 -11.96 -7.76 -12.89
C ASN A 69 -11.41 -8.58 -14.06
N SER A 70 -11.18 -7.91 -15.19
CA SER A 70 -10.81 -8.55 -16.45
C SER A 70 -9.49 -8.00 -17.00
N PHE A 71 -8.44 -8.82 -16.97
CA PHE A 71 -7.16 -8.44 -17.57
C PHE A 71 -7.28 -8.07 -19.06
N ALA A 72 -8.19 -8.71 -19.79
CA ALA A 72 -8.35 -8.51 -21.23
C ALA A 72 -8.77 -7.06 -21.60
N VAL A 73 -9.59 -6.43 -20.76
CA VAL A 73 -10.09 -5.07 -21.00
C VAL A 73 -9.34 -4.00 -20.18
N SER A 74 -8.52 -4.42 -19.24
CA SER A 74 -7.74 -3.54 -18.35
C SER A 74 -6.85 -2.55 -19.12
N ARG A 75 -6.42 -1.49 -18.48
CA ARG A 75 -5.57 -0.43 -19.06
C ARG A 75 -4.17 -0.47 -18.46
N ALA A 76 -3.17 -0.18 -19.29
CA ALA A 76 -1.79 -0.14 -18.84
C ALA A 76 -1.55 0.99 -17.84
N LEU A 77 -0.76 0.72 -16.80
CA LEU A 77 -0.13 1.74 -15.98
C LEU A 77 1.05 2.32 -16.77
N LEU A 78 1.13 3.65 -16.85
CA LEU A 78 2.06 4.38 -17.71
C LEU A 78 2.90 5.36 -16.90
N ASN A 79 4.05 5.74 -17.46
CA ASN A 79 4.96 6.78 -16.96
C ASN A 79 5.71 6.44 -15.66
N VAL A 80 5.44 5.28 -15.04
CA VAL A 80 6.20 4.71 -13.93
C VAL A 80 6.43 3.24 -14.24
N THR A 81 7.65 2.77 -14.08
CA THR A 81 8.03 1.37 -14.35
C THR A 81 8.50 0.64 -13.11
N SER A 82 8.72 1.36 -11.99
CA SER A 82 9.16 0.76 -10.74
C SER A 82 8.64 1.56 -9.55
N ILE A 83 8.27 0.87 -8.47
CA ILE A 83 7.94 1.46 -7.17
C ILE A 83 9.02 1.02 -6.18
N ALA A 84 9.83 1.97 -5.70
CA ALA A 84 10.90 1.69 -4.75
C ALA A 84 10.36 1.11 -3.43
N ALA A 85 11.24 0.53 -2.61
CA ALA A 85 10.88 0.10 -1.26
C ALA A 85 10.24 1.26 -0.48
N HIS A 86 9.10 1.02 0.12
CA HIS A 86 8.33 2.00 0.90
C HIS A 86 7.90 3.26 0.13
N GLN A 87 7.94 3.23 -1.19
CA GLN A 87 7.46 4.33 -2.03
C GLN A 87 5.97 4.18 -2.29
N THR A 88 5.33 5.33 -2.41
CA THR A 88 3.96 5.53 -2.86
C THR A 88 3.95 6.23 -4.22
N VAL A 89 3.07 5.82 -5.12
CA VAL A 89 2.90 6.37 -6.46
C VAL A 89 1.42 6.58 -6.74
N VAL A 90 1.05 7.81 -7.08
CA VAL A 90 -0.30 8.14 -7.58
C VAL A 90 -0.41 7.75 -9.05
N PHE A 91 -1.53 7.13 -9.46
CA PHE A 91 -1.91 6.91 -10.84
C PHE A 91 -3.20 7.67 -11.13
N ILE A 92 -3.13 8.63 -12.05
CA ILE A 92 -4.25 9.50 -12.41
C ILE A 92 -4.79 9.16 -13.80
N GLU A 93 -6.10 9.24 -13.96
CA GLU A 93 -6.73 9.10 -15.26
C GLU A 93 -6.30 10.25 -16.16
N ALA A 94 -5.49 9.95 -17.18
CA ALA A 94 -4.99 10.97 -18.10
C ALA A 94 -4.56 10.39 -19.45
N THR A 95 -4.90 11.12 -20.52
CA THR A 95 -4.30 10.96 -21.85
C THR A 95 -3.09 11.89 -22.03
N ASP A 96 -3.09 13.03 -21.34
CA ASP A 96 -1.96 13.98 -21.24
C ASP A 96 -1.57 14.10 -19.76
N LEU A 97 -0.53 13.34 -19.37
CA LEU A 97 -0.05 13.34 -17.97
C LEU A 97 0.56 14.69 -17.57
N VAL A 98 1.20 15.41 -18.50
CA VAL A 98 1.89 16.67 -18.15
C VAL A 98 0.89 17.71 -17.66
N ALA A 99 -0.19 17.92 -18.42
CA ALA A 99 -1.25 18.85 -18.03
C ALA A 99 -1.99 18.40 -16.76
N LYS A 100 -2.33 17.09 -16.67
CA LYS A 100 -3.06 16.53 -15.52
C LYS A 100 -2.24 16.56 -14.23
N SER A 101 -0.96 16.18 -14.28
CA SER A 101 -0.09 16.21 -13.10
C SER A 101 0.13 17.63 -12.58
N ALA A 102 0.29 18.61 -13.47
CA ALA A 102 0.41 20.01 -13.08
C ALA A 102 -0.87 20.50 -12.35
N ALA A 103 -2.06 20.17 -12.90
CA ALA A 103 -3.33 20.52 -12.26
C ALA A 103 -3.52 19.82 -10.92
N PHE A 104 -3.15 18.54 -10.83
CA PHE A 104 -3.18 17.76 -9.59
C PHE A 104 -2.25 18.36 -8.53
N ILE A 105 -0.98 18.64 -8.88
CA ILE A 105 0.01 19.24 -7.97
C ILE A 105 -0.45 20.62 -7.52
N ASN A 106 -1.05 21.42 -8.38
CA ASN A 106 -1.61 22.72 -7.98
C ASN A 106 -2.76 22.55 -6.98
N SER A 107 -3.66 21.60 -7.20
CA SER A 107 -4.82 21.37 -6.34
C SER A 107 -4.45 20.78 -4.98
N TRP A 108 -3.50 19.86 -4.95
CA TRP A 108 -3.11 19.18 -3.70
C TRP A 108 -2.02 19.93 -2.92
N PHE A 109 -1.02 20.49 -3.61
CA PHE A 109 0.23 20.96 -3.00
C PHE A 109 0.57 22.43 -3.30
N ALA A 110 -0.40 23.24 -3.71
CA ALA A 110 -0.16 24.65 -4.07
C ALA A 110 0.95 24.83 -5.13
N GLY A 111 1.10 23.88 -6.04
CA GLY A 111 2.09 23.91 -7.12
C GLY A 111 3.48 23.36 -6.76
N VAL A 112 3.70 22.91 -5.52
CA VAL A 112 5.01 22.38 -5.07
C VAL A 112 4.83 20.95 -4.52
N ALA A 113 5.08 19.97 -5.37
CA ALA A 113 5.00 18.58 -4.94
C ALA A 113 6.03 18.25 -3.85
N PRO A 114 5.69 17.38 -2.87
CA PRO A 114 6.64 16.90 -1.87
C PRO A 114 7.85 16.21 -2.51
N LEU A 115 8.98 16.24 -1.83
CA LEU A 115 10.17 15.51 -2.28
C LEU A 115 9.87 14.01 -2.41
N GLY A 116 10.18 13.44 -3.57
CA GLY A 116 9.94 12.02 -3.85
C GLY A 116 8.51 11.69 -4.31
N PHE A 117 7.61 12.69 -4.42
CA PHE A 117 6.30 12.50 -5.00
C PHE A 117 6.41 11.95 -6.43
N ALA A 118 5.68 10.87 -6.70
CA ALA A 118 5.66 10.24 -8.01
C ALA A 118 4.22 10.11 -8.51
N ILE A 119 4.02 10.39 -9.79
CA ILE A 119 2.73 10.30 -10.44
C ILE A 119 2.87 9.62 -11.80
N GLY A 120 2.08 8.58 -12.01
CA GLY A 120 1.87 7.91 -13.29
C GLY A 120 0.48 8.18 -13.83
N SER A 121 0.11 7.49 -14.90
CA SER A 121 -1.21 7.61 -15.50
C SER A 121 -1.79 6.28 -15.96
N TYR A 122 -3.08 6.29 -16.21
CA TYR A 122 -3.80 5.26 -16.95
C TYR A 122 -4.86 5.92 -17.84
N SER A 123 -5.34 5.18 -18.85
CA SER A 123 -6.43 5.66 -19.69
C SER A 123 -7.77 5.24 -19.10
N GLY A 124 -8.69 6.17 -18.90
CA GLY A 124 -10.06 5.90 -18.45
C GLY A 124 -10.97 5.30 -19.52
N ALA A 125 -10.48 5.12 -20.76
CA ALA A 125 -11.30 4.59 -21.84
C ALA A 125 -11.78 3.15 -21.55
N GLY A 126 -13.03 3.00 -21.11
CA GLY A 126 -13.65 1.74 -20.74
C GLY A 126 -13.29 1.23 -19.34
N ILE A 127 -12.65 2.06 -18.54
CA ILE A 127 -12.48 1.91 -17.09
C ILE A 127 -12.90 3.22 -16.47
N GLY A 128 -13.99 3.24 -15.72
CA GLY A 128 -14.44 4.42 -14.99
C GLY A 128 -14.71 4.02 -13.55
N LEU A 129 -14.03 4.66 -12.60
CA LEU A 129 -14.31 4.43 -11.20
C LEU A 129 -15.66 5.07 -10.85
N SER A 130 -16.65 4.24 -10.53
CA SER A 130 -18.01 4.71 -10.28
C SER A 130 -18.16 5.39 -8.92
N THR A 131 -18.77 6.56 -8.89
CA THR A 131 -19.13 7.24 -7.63
C THR A 131 -20.19 6.52 -6.79
N ASN A 132 -20.90 5.55 -7.37
CA ASN A 132 -21.94 4.78 -6.67
C ASN A 132 -21.42 3.48 -6.02
N GLY A 133 -20.13 3.31 -6.01
CA GLY A 133 -19.44 2.10 -5.57
C GLY A 133 -18.93 1.28 -6.75
N ASP A 134 -17.74 0.71 -6.57
CA ASP A 134 -17.01 0.01 -7.63
C ASP A 134 -15.92 -0.88 -7.02
N ALA A 135 -15.00 -1.35 -7.87
CA ALA A 135 -13.78 -2.02 -7.48
C ALA A 135 -12.59 -1.50 -8.31
N LEU A 136 -11.41 -1.67 -7.75
CA LEU A 136 -10.15 -1.39 -8.39
C LEU A 136 -9.28 -2.63 -8.35
N ASN A 137 -8.84 -3.10 -9.52
CA ASN A 137 -8.01 -4.28 -9.69
C ASN A 137 -6.68 -3.93 -10.31
N ILE A 138 -5.59 -4.40 -9.72
CA ILE A 138 -4.24 -4.23 -10.24
C ILE A 138 -3.71 -5.59 -10.67
N PHE A 139 -3.36 -5.71 -11.94
CA PHE A 139 -2.76 -6.90 -12.53
C PHE A 139 -1.29 -6.65 -12.86
N ASN A 140 -0.47 -7.68 -12.72
CA ASN A 140 0.88 -7.65 -13.28
C ASN A 140 0.84 -7.87 -14.80
N GLY A 141 2.00 -7.74 -15.48
CA GLY A 141 2.12 -7.92 -16.93
C GLY A 141 1.78 -9.34 -17.43
N ALA A 142 1.73 -10.32 -16.54
CA ALA A 142 1.32 -11.70 -16.86
C ALA A 142 -0.18 -11.95 -16.65
N GLY A 143 -0.95 -10.94 -16.21
CA GLY A 143 -2.38 -11.06 -15.93
C GLY A 143 -2.72 -11.63 -14.56
N THR A 144 -1.74 -11.74 -13.65
CA THR A 144 -2.01 -12.13 -12.27
C THR A 144 -2.56 -10.95 -11.49
N LEU A 145 -3.68 -11.13 -10.81
CA LEU A 145 -4.24 -10.14 -9.88
C LEU A 145 -3.29 -9.98 -8.68
N ILE A 146 -2.82 -8.76 -8.46
CA ILE A 146 -1.87 -8.42 -7.39
C ILE A 146 -2.58 -7.80 -6.21
N SER A 147 -3.48 -6.85 -6.47
CA SER A 147 -4.24 -6.15 -5.43
C SER A 147 -5.64 -5.82 -5.95
N ARG A 148 -6.63 -5.94 -5.07
CA ARG A 148 -8.01 -5.55 -5.34
C ARG A 148 -8.60 -4.91 -4.10
N ILE A 149 -9.36 -3.84 -4.30
CA ILE A 149 -10.30 -3.31 -3.32
C ILE A 149 -11.68 -3.15 -3.96
N ASP A 150 -12.71 -3.37 -3.18
CA ASP A 150 -14.06 -2.90 -3.47
C ASP A 150 -14.31 -1.67 -2.61
N PHE A 151 -15.08 -0.68 -3.09
CA PHE A 151 -15.44 0.50 -2.32
C PHE A 151 -16.93 0.83 -2.51
N VAL A 152 -17.48 1.46 -1.48
CA VAL A 152 -18.90 1.90 -1.46
C VAL A 152 -19.07 3.20 -2.25
N ALA A 153 -20.28 3.77 -2.25
CA ALA A 153 -20.53 5.09 -2.84
C ALA A 153 -19.56 6.13 -2.26
N SER A 154 -18.91 6.89 -3.14
CA SER A 154 -17.95 7.93 -2.77
C SER A 154 -18.63 9.15 -2.17
N ASN A 155 -17.85 9.95 -1.45
CA ASN A 155 -18.25 11.23 -0.92
C ASN A 155 -17.36 12.31 -1.54
N THR A 156 -17.95 13.21 -2.30
CA THR A 156 -17.21 14.30 -2.96
C THR A 156 -16.32 15.06 -1.98
N GLY A 157 -15.05 15.23 -2.34
CA GLY A 157 -14.04 15.89 -1.52
C GLY A 157 -13.37 15.02 -0.47
N PHE A 158 -13.59 13.70 -0.50
CA PHE A 158 -12.90 12.73 0.36
C PHE A 158 -12.45 11.52 -0.45
N THR A 159 -11.23 11.10 -0.24
CA THR A 159 -10.72 9.84 -0.77
C THR A 159 -11.10 8.67 0.12
N PHE A 160 -10.99 7.44 -0.39
CA PHE A 160 -11.01 6.22 0.44
C PHE A 160 -9.59 5.92 0.93
N ASP A 161 -9.43 5.85 2.25
CA ASP A 161 -8.18 5.50 2.92
C ASP A 161 -8.09 3.97 3.11
N ASN A 162 -7.10 3.36 2.49
CA ASN A 162 -6.76 1.95 2.67
C ASN A 162 -5.33 1.76 3.23
N ALA A 163 -4.87 2.66 4.09
CA ALA A 163 -3.60 2.51 4.80
C ALA A 163 -3.50 1.18 5.58
N ALA A 164 -4.63 0.57 5.94
CA ALA A 164 -4.69 -0.76 6.54
C ALA A 164 -4.28 -1.89 5.60
N GLY A 165 -4.18 -1.64 4.28
CA GLY A 165 -3.79 -2.63 3.27
C GLY A 165 -4.83 -3.73 3.05
N VAL A 166 -6.13 -3.41 3.13
CA VAL A 166 -7.19 -4.33 2.75
C VAL A 166 -6.94 -4.80 1.32
N ASN A 167 -6.99 -6.11 1.11
CA ASN A 167 -6.87 -6.74 -0.21
C ASN A 167 -7.96 -7.79 -0.38
N ASN A 168 -8.59 -7.82 -1.54
CA ASN A 168 -9.79 -8.63 -1.81
C ASN A 168 -10.92 -8.36 -0.81
N GLY A 169 -11.16 -7.09 -0.48
CA GLY A 169 -12.17 -6.71 0.51
C GLY A 169 -12.72 -5.30 0.30
N LEU A 170 -13.74 -4.98 1.07
CA LEU A 170 -14.46 -3.71 1.01
C LEU A 170 -13.76 -2.63 1.85
N VAL A 171 -13.45 -1.50 1.23
CA VAL A 171 -12.95 -0.28 1.87
C VAL A 171 -14.12 0.70 2.02
N THR A 172 -14.40 1.09 3.24
CA THR A 172 -15.45 2.06 3.58
C THR A 172 -14.91 3.29 4.29
N GLN A 173 -13.62 3.24 4.69
CA GLN A 173 -12.99 4.31 5.43
C GLN A 173 -12.69 5.48 4.51
N LEU A 174 -13.27 6.64 4.78
CA LEU A 174 -12.87 7.88 4.13
C LEU A 174 -11.68 8.50 4.85
N SER A 175 -10.86 9.23 4.09
CA SER A 175 -9.72 9.96 4.64
C SER A 175 -10.15 11.02 5.64
N VAL A 176 -9.41 11.11 6.74
CA VAL A 176 -9.63 12.07 7.83
C VAL A 176 -8.37 12.89 8.03
N ALA A 177 -8.47 14.21 7.95
CA ALA A 177 -7.33 15.10 8.11
C ALA A 177 -6.58 14.82 9.43
N GLY A 178 -5.24 14.66 9.34
CA GLY A 178 -4.38 14.30 10.46
C GLY A 178 -4.27 12.81 10.75
N VAL A 179 -4.98 11.94 10.01
CA VAL A 179 -4.91 10.48 10.15
C VAL A 179 -4.20 9.90 8.90
N ASN A 180 -3.30 8.94 9.08
CA ASN A 180 -2.57 8.24 8.01
C ASN A 180 -1.91 9.17 6.97
N GLY A 181 -1.51 10.37 7.37
CA GLY A 181 -0.92 11.36 6.47
C GLY A 181 -1.93 12.23 5.70
N ALA A 182 -3.24 12.00 5.87
CA ALA A 182 -4.26 12.78 5.19
C ALA A 182 -4.29 14.24 5.66
N PHE A 183 -4.50 15.12 4.70
CA PHE A 183 -4.61 16.58 4.89
C PHE A 183 -5.72 17.15 4.00
N VAL A 184 -6.10 18.39 4.26
CA VAL A 184 -7.02 19.11 3.38
C VAL A 184 -6.19 19.82 2.30
N SER A 185 -6.46 19.50 1.05
CA SER A 185 -5.80 20.09 -0.12
C SER A 185 -6.15 21.58 -0.29
N VAL A 186 -5.40 22.29 -1.12
CA VAL A 186 -5.72 23.68 -1.47
C VAL A 186 -7.10 23.80 -2.15
N ALA A 187 -7.51 22.75 -2.86
CA ALA A 187 -8.82 22.69 -3.52
C ALA A 187 -9.96 22.23 -2.58
N GLY A 188 -9.66 21.89 -1.33
CA GLY A 188 -10.63 21.52 -0.32
C GLY A 188 -10.94 20.02 -0.22
N GLU A 189 -10.17 19.16 -0.94
CA GLU A 189 -10.28 17.71 -0.85
C GLU A 189 -9.50 17.19 0.36
N THR A 190 -9.94 16.11 0.97
CA THR A 190 -9.26 15.44 2.08
C THR A 190 -8.73 14.09 1.62
N GLY A 191 -7.43 13.89 1.71
CA GLY A 191 -6.72 12.68 1.31
C GLY A 191 -5.24 12.75 1.68
N SER A 192 -4.48 11.73 1.29
CA SER A 192 -3.07 11.56 1.65
C SER A 192 -2.16 11.29 0.45
N PRO A 193 -2.37 11.87 -0.75
CA PRO A 193 -1.61 11.50 -1.95
C PRO A 193 -0.11 11.68 -1.74
N GLY A 194 0.65 10.63 -2.09
CA GLY A 194 2.11 10.62 -1.95
C GLY A 194 2.60 10.40 -0.52
N SER A 195 1.70 10.19 0.45
CA SER A 195 2.10 9.89 1.82
C SER A 195 2.36 8.40 1.98
N VAL A 196 3.54 8.06 2.49
CA VAL A 196 3.81 6.69 2.94
C VAL A 196 3.05 6.49 4.25
N SER A 197 1.85 5.94 4.18
CA SER A 197 1.17 5.49 5.38
C SER A 197 2.06 4.50 6.12
N ALA A 198 2.22 4.69 7.42
CA ALA A 198 2.96 3.74 8.24
C ALA A 198 2.24 2.38 8.15
N VAL A 199 2.73 1.50 7.29
CA VAL A 199 2.21 0.13 7.20
C VAL A 199 2.30 -0.48 8.61
N PRO A 200 1.20 -1.01 9.17
CA PRO A 200 1.25 -1.62 10.48
C PRO A 200 2.31 -2.71 10.50
N VAL A 201 3.31 -2.55 11.34
CA VAL A 201 4.34 -3.59 11.52
C VAL A 201 3.61 -4.86 11.98
N PRO A 202 3.72 -5.99 11.24
CA PRO A 202 3.00 -7.20 11.60
C PRO A 202 3.20 -7.52 13.09
N ALA A 203 2.13 -7.89 13.78
CA ALA A 203 2.19 -8.24 15.21
C ALA A 203 3.29 -9.29 15.53
N ALA A 204 3.69 -10.07 14.54
CA ALA A 204 4.83 -10.98 14.58
C ALA A 204 6.15 -10.30 14.99
N ALA A 205 6.40 -9.06 14.57
CA ALA A 205 7.62 -8.33 14.93
C ALA A 205 7.62 -7.96 16.43
N TRP A 206 6.47 -7.59 16.98
CA TRP A 206 6.31 -7.33 18.42
C TRP A 206 6.41 -8.60 19.25
N LEU A 207 5.81 -9.71 18.77
CA LEU A 207 5.92 -11.03 19.42
C LEU A 207 7.37 -11.51 19.41
N PHE A 208 8.10 -11.29 18.34
CA PHE A 208 9.52 -11.67 18.25
C PHE A 208 10.38 -10.84 19.20
N GLY A 209 10.19 -9.53 19.25
CA GLY A 209 10.88 -8.64 20.20
C GLY A 209 10.60 -9.01 21.66
N SER A 210 9.36 -9.32 22.00
CA SER A 210 8.97 -9.74 23.36
C SER A 210 9.53 -11.11 23.75
N ALA A 211 9.59 -12.07 22.79
CA ALA A 211 10.20 -13.38 23.01
C ALA A 211 11.71 -13.27 23.29
N LEU A 212 12.43 -12.43 22.55
CA LEU A 212 13.85 -12.17 22.75
C LEU A 212 14.11 -11.49 24.11
N ALA A 213 13.29 -10.52 24.48
CA ALA A 213 13.39 -9.85 25.78
C ALA A 213 13.14 -10.82 26.93
N GLY A 214 12.14 -11.72 26.80
CA GLY A 214 11.84 -12.78 27.76
C GLY A 214 12.99 -13.77 27.93
N MET A 215 13.62 -14.21 26.85
CA MET A 215 14.79 -15.11 26.91
C MET A 215 16.00 -14.43 27.58
N GLY A 216 16.23 -13.14 27.33
CA GLY A 216 17.28 -12.35 27.97
C GLY A 216 17.08 -12.22 29.47
N ALA A 217 15.85 -12.07 29.95
CA ALA A 217 15.50 -12.00 31.36
C ALA A 217 15.69 -13.33 32.08
N LEU A 218 15.37 -14.46 31.44
CA LEU A 218 15.59 -15.80 31.98
C LEU A 218 17.07 -16.14 32.16
N ARG A 219 17.92 -15.68 31.21
CA ARG A 219 19.39 -15.89 31.28
C ARG A 219 20.04 -15.19 32.48
N ARG A 220 19.49 -14.05 32.95
CA ARG A 220 19.97 -13.29 34.11
C ARG A 220 19.61 -13.92 35.47
N ARG A 221 18.72 -14.89 35.52
CA ARG A 221 18.25 -15.53 36.78
C ARG A 221 18.97 -16.82 37.15
N ARG A 222 20.08 -17.18 36.50
CA ARG A 222 20.90 -18.30 36.96
C ARG A 222 21.79 -17.83 38.12
N PRO A 223 21.51 -18.22 39.40
CA PRO A 223 22.44 -18.02 40.47
C PRO A 223 23.63 -18.97 40.25
N GLY A 224 24.85 -18.48 40.48
CA GLY A 224 26.08 -19.26 40.50
C GLY A 224 26.11 -20.24 41.68
#